data_baa68132ca634ea1cd51d613d517d20c
#
_entry.id   baa68132ca634ea1cd51d613d517d20c
#
_cell.length_a   1.000
_cell.length_b   1.000
_cell.length_c   1.000
_cell.angle_alpha   90.00
_cell.angle_beta   90.00
_cell.angle_gamma   90.00
#
_symmetry.space_group_name_H-M   'P 1'
#
loop_
_entity.id
_entity.type
_entity.pdbx_description
1 polymer ?
#
loop_
_entity_poly.entity_id
_entity_poly.type
_entity_poly.pdbx_seq_one_letter_code
_entity_poly.pdbx_strand_id
1 'polypeptide(L)'
;MEQLRTTCLVLGACVALISSPAQAQFVNDSVAEHDAQMKEAERAEREARRATYAPVVYPKYMDGGEKPDIAPAKPPVVYFDRSEEVGSIIIDTQSRKLYFVLPNKQAYEYPISVGREGFTWTGTQKISRIASWPSWTPPPEMHQRVPGLPLTVSGGLKNPQGARALYLGNTVYRIHGTNNDRTVGRANSSGCFR
;
A
#
# COMPACT_ATOMS: atom_id res chain seq x y z
N MET A 1 2.74 71.89 -25.52
CA MET A 1 3.04 71.27 -24.24
C MET A 1 3.49 69.85 -24.50
N GLU A 2 4.82 69.71 -24.56
CA GLU A 2 5.53 68.49 -24.95
C GLU A 2 5.57 67.50 -23.78
N GLN A 3 5.19 66.26 -24.08
CA GLN A 3 5.36 65.16 -23.18
C GLN A 3 6.78 64.53 -23.42
N LEU A 4 7.68 64.73 -22.47
CA LEU A 4 8.97 64.03 -22.48
C LEU A 4 8.73 62.52 -22.20
N ARG A 5 9.05 61.69 -23.14
CA ARG A 5 9.17 60.23 -22.96
C ARG A 5 10.61 59.91 -22.55
N THR A 6 10.75 59.57 -21.26
CA THR A 6 12.04 59.05 -20.75
C THR A 6 12.10 57.53 -21.04
N THR A 7 12.97 57.18 -21.99
CA THR A 7 13.25 55.77 -22.29
C THR A 7 14.35 55.29 -21.35
N CYS A 8 14.02 54.44 -20.42
CA CYS A 8 14.99 53.77 -19.54
C CYS A 8 15.54 52.54 -20.24
N LEU A 9 16.77 52.62 -20.72
CA LEU A 9 17.55 51.51 -21.28
C LEU A 9 18.11 50.71 -20.10
N VAL A 10 17.52 49.56 -19.76
CA VAL A 10 18.12 48.62 -18.84
C VAL A 10 19.09 47.73 -19.61
N LEU A 11 20.37 48.03 -19.49
CA LEU A 11 21.43 47.11 -19.92
C LEU A 11 21.47 45.93 -18.97
N GLY A 12 20.84 44.83 -19.36
CA GLY A 12 20.97 43.54 -18.68
C GLY A 12 22.35 42.95 -18.98
N ALA A 13 23.30 43.12 -18.09
CA ALA A 13 24.54 42.36 -18.14
C ALA A 13 24.23 40.90 -17.78
N CYS A 14 24.07 40.03 -18.80
CA CYS A 14 24.14 38.59 -18.60
C CYS A 14 25.57 38.22 -18.22
N VAL A 15 25.81 38.10 -16.91
CA VAL A 15 27.02 37.44 -16.41
C VAL A 15 26.83 35.95 -16.65
N ALA A 16 27.31 35.43 -17.74
CA ALA A 16 27.46 34.00 -17.96
C ALA A 16 28.55 33.52 -16.99
N LEU A 17 28.12 32.93 -15.88
CA LEU A 17 29.05 32.17 -15.02
C LEU A 17 29.49 30.93 -15.80
N ILE A 18 30.58 31.05 -16.52
CA ILE A 18 31.27 29.90 -17.15
C ILE A 18 31.95 29.17 -15.99
N SER A 19 31.24 28.21 -15.38
CA SER A 19 31.86 27.28 -14.46
C SER A 19 32.89 26.46 -15.22
N SER A 20 34.14 26.50 -14.78
CA SER A 20 35.17 25.68 -15.41
C SER A 20 34.83 24.20 -15.28
N PRO A 21 35.19 23.34 -16.25
CA PRO A 21 34.92 21.90 -16.17
C PRO A 21 35.46 21.27 -14.88
N ALA A 22 36.53 21.80 -14.30
CA ALA A 22 37.07 21.37 -13.03
C ALA A 22 36.14 21.67 -11.83
N GLN A 23 35.43 22.80 -11.83
CA GLN A 23 34.46 23.12 -10.78
C GLN A 23 33.19 22.24 -10.87
N ALA A 24 32.74 21.96 -12.09
CA ALA A 24 31.61 21.06 -12.30
C ALA A 24 31.94 19.61 -11.88
N GLN A 25 33.19 19.17 -12.13
CA GLN A 25 33.63 17.85 -11.68
C GLN A 25 33.73 17.74 -10.15
N PHE A 26 34.29 18.76 -9.51
CA PHE A 26 34.38 18.80 -8.04
C PHE A 26 32.99 18.78 -7.35
N VAL A 27 32.01 19.49 -7.90
CA VAL A 27 30.62 19.44 -7.39
C VAL A 27 29.99 18.07 -7.60
N ASN A 28 30.20 17.46 -8.78
CA ASN A 28 29.68 16.10 -9.04
C ASN A 28 30.31 15.04 -8.14
N ASP A 29 31.61 15.13 -7.88
CA ASP A 29 32.31 14.20 -7.01
C ASP A 29 31.82 14.35 -5.54
N SER A 30 31.63 15.59 -5.06
CA SER A 30 31.11 15.84 -3.72
C SER A 30 29.65 15.39 -3.55
N VAL A 31 28.81 15.49 -4.59
CA VAL A 31 27.43 14.96 -4.56
C VAL A 31 27.45 13.44 -4.56
N ALA A 32 28.31 12.82 -5.36
CA ALA A 32 28.44 11.37 -5.40
C ALA A 32 28.95 10.78 -4.09
N GLU A 33 29.89 11.45 -3.42
CA GLU A 33 30.37 11.07 -2.08
C GLU A 33 29.26 11.22 -1.04
N HIS A 34 28.48 12.31 -1.08
CA HIS A 34 27.36 12.52 -0.18
C HIS A 34 26.28 11.44 -0.35
N ASP A 35 25.91 11.12 -1.59
CA ASP A 35 24.95 10.07 -1.90
C ASP A 35 25.45 8.68 -1.45
N ALA A 36 26.74 8.42 -1.56
CA ALA A 36 27.34 7.19 -1.08
C ALA A 36 27.28 7.09 0.45
N GLN A 37 27.60 8.18 1.16
CA GLN A 37 27.50 8.25 2.62
C GLN A 37 26.07 8.09 3.11
N MET A 38 25.08 8.69 2.44
CA MET A 38 23.66 8.53 2.78
C MET A 38 23.21 7.07 2.61
N LYS A 39 23.60 6.41 1.50
CA LYS A 39 23.27 5.00 1.28
C LYS A 39 23.93 4.07 2.30
N GLU A 40 25.13 4.40 2.72
CA GLU A 40 25.83 3.62 3.75
C GLU A 40 25.18 3.82 5.13
N ALA A 41 24.77 5.04 5.47
CA ALA A 41 24.03 5.36 6.69
C ALA A 41 22.66 4.65 6.73
N GLU A 42 21.90 4.68 5.64
CA GLU A 42 20.64 3.93 5.53
C GLU A 42 20.84 2.42 5.66
N ARG A 43 21.92 1.88 5.07
CA ARG A 43 22.27 0.48 5.21
C ARG A 43 22.62 0.11 6.64
N ALA A 44 23.44 0.92 7.30
CA ALA A 44 23.82 0.74 8.70
C ALA A 44 22.61 0.83 9.64
N GLU A 45 21.70 1.79 9.41
CA GLU A 45 20.45 1.90 10.18
C GLU A 45 19.55 0.67 9.96
N ARG A 46 19.44 0.19 8.74
CA ARG A 46 18.68 -1.03 8.40
C ARG A 46 19.29 -2.28 9.04
N GLU A 47 20.62 -2.37 9.09
CA GLU A 47 21.34 -3.47 9.76
C GLU A 47 21.20 -3.38 11.28
N ALA A 48 21.30 -2.19 11.87
CA ALA A 48 21.07 -1.95 13.29
C ALA A 48 19.63 -2.29 13.69
N ARG A 49 18.64 -1.90 12.90
CA ARG A 49 17.24 -2.33 13.08
C ARG A 49 17.06 -3.84 12.99
N ARG A 50 17.77 -4.51 12.10
CA ARG A 50 17.75 -5.99 12.01
C ARG A 50 18.42 -6.65 13.20
N ALA A 51 19.49 -6.08 13.73
CA ALA A 51 20.22 -6.60 14.89
C ALA A 51 19.44 -6.45 16.20
N THR A 52 18.62 -5.39 16.33
CA THR A 52 17.76 -5.18 17.51
C THR A 52 16.49 -6.05 17.51
N TYR A 53 16.09 -6.59 16.36
CA TYR A 53 14.97 -7.51 16.26
C TYR A 53 15.52 -8.93 16.15
N ALA A 54 15.57 -9.65 17.27
CA ALA A 54 15.71 -11.10 17.19
C ALA A 54 14.60 -11.65 16.29
N PRO A 55 14.91 -12.48 15.27
CA PRO A 55 13.88 -13.00 14.39
C PRO A 55 12.86 -13.76 15.24
N VAL A 56 11.61 -13.29 15.21
CA VAL A 56 10.52 -13.99 15.89
C VAL A 56 10.35 -15.32 15.16
N VAL A 57 10.77 -16.41 15.79
CA VAL A 57 10.56 -17.75 15.24
C VAL A 57 9.14 -18.17 15.60
N TYR A 58 8.26 -18.14 14.64
CA TYR A 58 6.90 -18.65 14.82
C TYR A 58 6.90 -20.19 14.73
N PRO A 59 6.01 -20.87 15.49
CA PRO A 59 5.79 -22.30 15.30
C PRO A 59 5.29 -22.57 13.88
N LYS A 60 5.59 -23.74 13.32
CA LYS A 60 5.14 -24.14 11.96
C LYS A 60 3.61 -23.95 11.80
N TYR A 61 2.86 -24.26 12.84
CA TYR A 61 1.42 -24.12 12.89
C TYR A 61 1.06 -23.22 14.07
N MET A 62 0.32 -22.16 13.81
CA MET A 62 -0.16 -21.25 14.84
C MET A 62 -1.68 -21.42 15.01
N ASP A 63 -2.11 -21.44 16.24
CA ASP A 63 -3.52 -21.30 16.55
C ASP A 63 -3.95 -19.84 16.41
N GLY A 64 -4.96 -19.60 15.56
CA GLY A 64 -5.56 -18.30 15.33
C GLY A 64 -6.36 -17.77 16.52
N GLY A 65 -6.63 -18.60 17.51
CA GLY A 65 -7.39 -18.26 18.72
C GLY A 65 -8.89 -18.27 18.50
N GLU A 66 -9.59 -17.49 19.31
CA GLU A 66 -11.05 -17.42 19.33
C GLU A 66 -11.65 -17.00 17.98
N LYS A 67 -12.86 -17.49 17.73
CA LYS A 67 -13.68 -17.21 16.53
C LYS A 67 -15.04 -16.66 16.94
N PRO A 68 -15.09 -15.47 17.51
CA PRO A 68 -16.35 -14.90 17.97
C PRO A 68 -17.31 -14.69 16.80
N ASP A 69 -18.59 -14.67 17.08
CA ASP A 69 -19.57 -14.23 16.10
C ASP A 69 -19.50 -12.71 15.98
N ILE A 70 -18.94 -12.24 14.86
CA ILE A 70 -18.77 -10.82 14.58
C ILE A 70 -19.89 -10.39 13.65
N ALA A 71 -20.83 -9.61 14.18
CA ALA A 71 -21.80 -8.92 13.36
C ALA A 71 -21.09 -7.84 12.52
N PRO A 72 -21.35 -7.78 11.21
CA PRO A 72 -20.76 -6.74 10.38
C PRO A 72 -21.26 -5.37 10.82
N ALA A 73 -20.35 -4.42 11.02
CA ALA A 73 -20.71 -3.01 11.17
C ALA A 73 -21.40 -2.53 9.89
N LYS A 74 -22.44 -1.72 10.04
CA LYS A 74 -23.06 -1.06 8.87
C LYS A 74 -22.13 0.04 8.39
N PRO A 75 -21.60 -0.05 7.17
CA PRO A 75 -20.77 1.00 6.59
C PRO A 75 -21.65 2.20 6.20
N PRO A 76 -21.04 3.38 5.98
CA PRO A 76 -21.74 4.52 5.40
C PRO A 76 -22.33 4.17 4.04
N VAL A 77 -23.54 4.70 3.79
CA VAL A 77 -24.16 4.68 2.47
C VAL A 77 -23.80 5.99 1.77
N VAL A 78 -23.26 5.88 0.57
CA VAL A 78 -22.85 7.03 -0.24
C VAL A 78 -23.59 7.05 -1.57
N TYR A 79 -23.67 8.24 -2.19
CA TYR A 79 -24.11 8.36 -3.56
C TYR A 79 -23.07 7.77 -4.49
N PHE A 80 -23.50 6.90 -5.40
CA PHE A 80 -22.63 6.15 -6.30
C PHE A 80 -23.24 6.10 -7.70
N ASP A 81 -22.92 7.10 -8.50
CA ASP A 81 -23.45 7.24 -9.85
C ASP A 81 -22.55 6.57 -10.89
N ARG A 82 -22.57 5.23 -10.87
CA ARG A 82 -21.88 4.39 -11.84
C ARG A 82 -22.87 3.35 -12.40
N SER A 83 -22.51 2.73 -13.52
CA SER A 83 -23.36 1.81 -14.26
C SER A 83 -23.20 0.34 -13.88
N GLU A 84 -22.45 0.04 -12.84
CA GLU A 84 -22.22 -1.34 -12.38
C GLU A 84 -23.52 -1.95 -11.80
N GLU A 85 -23.63 -3.24 -11.98
CA GLU A 85 -24.79 -4.00 -11.49
C GLU A 85 -24.89 -3.95 -9.96
N VAL A 86 -26.12 -3.90 -9.44
CA VAL A 86 -26.41 -4.05 -8.01
C VAL A 86 -25.84 -5.39 -7.50
N GLY A 87 -25.14 -5.32 -6.37
CA GLY A 87 -24.42 -6.47 -5.80
C GLY A 87 -22.98 -6.60 -6.25
N SER A 88 -22.52 -5.74 -7.18
CA SER A 88 -21.11 -5.70 -7.57
C SER A 88 -20.26 -5.08 -6.46
N ILE A 89 -19.00 -5.48 -6.43
CA ILE A 89 -17.97 -4.86 -5.58
C ILE A 89 -17.00 -4.12 -6.48
N ILE A 90 -16.86 -2.83 -6.24
CA ILE A 90 -15.93 -1.96 -6.96
C ILE A 90 -14.79 -1.57 -6.02
N ILE A 91 -13.56 -1.79 -6.43
CA ILE A 91 -12.36 -1.43 -5.67
C ILE A 91 -11.64 -0.30 -6.39
N ASP A 92 -11.58 0.84 -5.72
CA ASP A 92 -10.76 1.96 -6.12
C ASP A 92 -9.44 1.91 -5.32
N THR A 93 -8.38 1.48 -5.99
CA THR A 93 -7.07 1.34 -5.37
C THR A 93 -6.40 2.68 -5.09
N GLN A 94 -6.73 3.71 -5.87
CA GLN A 94 -6.18 5.05 -5.71
C GLN A 94 -6.74 5.74 -4.46
N SER A 95 -8.05 5.75 -4.31
CA SER A 95 -8.73 6.29 -3.12
C SER A 95 -8.70 5.32 -1.93
N ARG A 96 -8.30 4.05 -2.13
CA ARG A 96 -8.30 2.98 -1.14
C ARG A 96 -9.66 2.75 -0.52
N LYS A 97 -10.65 2.66 -1.40
CA LYS A 97 -12.04 2.43 -1.04
C LYS A 97 -12.60 1.22 -1.78
N LEU A 98 -13.51 0.55 -1.12
CA LEU A 98 -14.33 -0.51 -1.70
C LEU A 98 -15.78 -0.05 -1.62
N TYR A 99 -16.50 -0.24 -2.71
CA TYR A 99 -17.92 0.05 -2.82
C TYR A 99 -18.69 -1.23 -3.09
N PHE A 100 -19.71 -1.50 -2.29
CA PHE A 100 -20.69 -2.54 -2.58
C PHE A 100 -21.94 -1.85 -3.15
N VAL A 101 -22.24 -2.12 -4.42
CA VAL A 101 -23.27 -1.42 -5.19
C VAL A 101 -24.65 -1.80 -4.70
N LEU A 102 -25.45 -0.81 -4.35
CA LEU A 102 -26.83 -0.91 -3.92
C LEU A 102 -27.78 -0.34 -5.00
N PRO A 103 -29.11 -0.59 -4.90
CA PRO A 103 -30.09 0.10 -5.74
C PRO A 103 -30.03 1.64 -5.57
N ASN A 104 -30.69 2.35 -6.48
CA ASN A 104 -30.93 3.79 -6.40
C ASN A 104 -29.64 4.64 -6.35
N LYS A 105 -28.63 4.27 -7.12
CA LYS A 105 -27.35 5.00 -7.19
C LYS A 105 -26.68 5.16 -5.80
N GLN A 106 -26.72 4.13 -5.03
CA GLN A 106 -26.10 4.05 -3.70
C GLN A 106 -25.06 2.95 -3.63
N ALA A 107 -24.13 3.07 -2.70
CA ALA A 107 -23.21 2.01 -2.34
C ALA A 107 -22.86 2.08 -0.86
N TYR A 108 -22.54 0.92 -0.28
CA TYR A 108 -21.77 0.89 0.95
C TYR A 108 -20.32 1.22 0.66
N GLU A 109 -19.74 2.14 1.40
CA GLU A 109 -18.34 2.52 1.28
C GLU A 109 -17.51 1.96 2.43
N TYR A 110 -16.40 1.31 2.10
CA TYR A 110 -15.46 0.77 3.07
C TYR A 110 -14.06 1.33 2.81
N PRO A 111 -13.35 1.84 3.81
CA PRO A 111 -11.93 2.07 3.71
C PRO A 111 -11.21 0.72 3.63
N ILE A 112 -10.24 0.60 2.75
CA ILE A 112 -9.50 -0.64 2.56
C ILE A 112 -7.99 -0.42 2.51
N SER A 113 -7.25 -1.48 2.80
CA SER A 113 -5.84 -1.57 2.51
C SER A 113 -5.66 -2.25 1.15
N VAL A 114 -4.74 -1.71 0.34
CA VAL A 114 -4.43 -2.22 -1.00
C VAL A 114 -2.98 -2.70 -1.09
N GLY A 115 -2.62 -3.34 -2.20
CA GLY A 115 -1.25 -3.74 -2.49
C GLY A 115 -0.29 -2.55 -2.44
N ARG A 116 0.88 -2.74 -1.82
CA ARG A 116 1.98 -1.78 -1.94
C ARG A 116 2.52 -1.78 -3.37
N GLU A 117 3.35 -0.81 -3.69
CA GLU A 117 4.01 -0.73 -5.00
C GLU A 117 4.64 -2.08 -5.41
N GLY A 118 4.46 -2.48 -6.67
CA GLY A 118 4.86 -3.79 -7.19
C GLY A 118 3.91 -4.96 -6.85
N PHE A 119 2.84 -4.72 -6.06
CA PHE A 119 1.84 -5.72 -5.69
C PHE A 119 0.41 -5.26 -6.04
N THR A 120 0.29 -4.43 -7.04
CA THR A 120 -1.01 -3.95 -7.54
C THR A 120 -1.60 -4.96 -8.51
N TRP A 121 -2.90 -5.19 -8.39
CA TRP A 121 -3.67 -6.00 -9.33
C TRP A 121 -4.90 -5.21 -9.78
N THR A 122 -5.23 -5.35 -11.04
CA THR A 122 -6.44 -4.77 -11.65
C THR A 122 -7.14 -5.82 -12.50
N GLY A 123 -8.45 -5.70 -12.67
CA GLY A 123 -9.25 -6.58 -13.47
C GLY A 123 -10.60 -6.89 -12.85
N THR A 124 -11.38 -7.72 -13.51
CA THR A 124 -12.70 -8.17 -13.05
C THR A 124 -12.65 -9.65 -12.72
N GLN A 125 -13.16 -10.04 -11.58
CA GLN A 125 -13.26 -11.44 -11.15
C GLN A 125 -14.60 -11.71 -10.48
N LYS A 126 -15.06 -12.94 -10.59
CA LYS A 126 -16.19 -13.40 -9.78
C LYS A 126 -15.70 -13.86 -8.41
N ILE A 127 -16.53 -13.65 -7.38
CA ILE A 127 -16.29 -14.27 -6.08
C ILE A 127 -16.55 -15.75 -6.23
N SER A 128 -15.51 -16.57 -6.13
CA SER A 128 -15.59 -18.01 -6.28
C SER A 128 -15.92 -18.74 -4.98
N ARG A 129 -15.58 -18.14 -3.83
CA ARG A 129 -15.81 -18.72 -2.50
C ARG A 129 -15.85 -17.64 -1.44
N ILE A 130 -16.69 -17.84 -0.43
CA ILE A 130 -16.73 -17.04 0.81
C ILE A 130 -16.39 -17.98 1.96
N ALA A 131 -15.52 -17.53 2.86
CA ALA A 131 -15.13 -18.29 4.03
C ALA A 131 -15.24 -17.47 5.32
N SER A 132 -15.74 -18.12 6.36
CA SER A 132 -15.76 -17.62 7.74
C SER A 132 -14.50 -18.12 8.45
N TRP A 133 -13.78 -17.25 9.12
CA TRP A 133 -12.55 -17.55 9.85
C TRP A 133 -11.59 -18.45 9.03
N PRO A 134 -11.16 -18.01 7.84
CA PRO A 134 -10.31 -18.83 6.98
C PRO A 134 -8.97 -19.09 7.64
N SER A 135 -8.36 -20.25 7.38
CA SER A 135 -6.96 -20.46 7.68
C SER A 135 -6.08 -19.65 6.73
N TRP A 136 -4.95 -19.19 7.20
CA TRP A 136 -3.98 -18.44 6.41
C TRP A 136 -2.70 -19.25 6.23
N THR A 137 -2.35 -19.48 4.98
CA THR A 137 -1.07 -20.08 4.57
C THR A 137 -0.32 -19.00 3.79
N PRO A 138 0.79 -18.48 4.33
CA PRO A 138 1.61 -17.50 3.62
C PRO A 138 2.10 -18.05 2.29
N PRO A 139 2.08 -17.28 1.20
CA PRO A 139 2.69 -17.68 -0.05
C PRO A 139 4.21 -17.92 0.09
N PRO A 140 4.81 -18.81 -0.72
CA PRO A 140 6.24 -19.10 -0.66
C PRO A 140 7.14 -17.86 -0.72
N GLU A 141 6.79 -16.89 -1.56
CA GLU A 141 7.52 -15.62 -1.72
C GLU A 141 7.48 -14.77 -0.45
N MET A 142 6.44 -14.94 0.37
CA MET A 142 6.34 -14.23 1.65
C MET A 142 7.31 -14.81 2.68
N HIS A 143 7.52 -16.13 2.70
CA HIS A 143 8.52 -16.77 3.54
C HIS A 143 9.94 -16.32 3.19
N GLN A 144 10.23 -16.07 1.90
CA GLN A 144 11.51 -15.53 1.46
C GLN A 144 11.75 -14.10 1.98
N ARG A 145 10.69 -13.27 1.99
CA ARG A 145 10.78 -11.88 2.46
C ARG A 145 10.76 -11.73 3.97
N VAL A 146 10.07 -12.63 4.65
CA VAL A 146 9.88 -12.61 6.11
C VAL A 146 10.23 -14.00 6.66
N PRO A 147 11.49 -14.24 6.95
CA PRO A 147 11.92 -15.50 7.55
C PRO A 147 11.23 -15.76 8.90
N GLY A 148 10.92 -17.01 9.20
CA GLY A 148 10.30 -17.40 10.46
C GLY A 148 8.77 -17.34 10.49
N LEU A 149 8.10 -16.97 9.40
CA LEU A 149 6.62 -17.05 9.33
C LEU A 149 6.15 -18.49 9.55
N PRO A 150 4.98 -18.69 10.20
CA PRO A 150 4.37 -20.01 10.32
C PRO A 150 3.98 -20.54 8.95
N LEU A 151 3.98 -21.84 8.76
CA LEU A 151 3.45 -22.46 7.53
C LEU A 151 1.96 -22.22 7.39
N THR A 152 1.23 -22.25 8.51
CA THR A 152 -0.22 -22.02 8.53
C THR A 152 -0.64 -21.41 9.87
N VAL A 153 -1.59 -20.49 9.82
CA VAL A 153 -2.32 -19.97 10.98
C VAL A 153 -3.79 -20.40 10.84
N SER A 154 -4.35 -21.07 11.83
CA SER A 154 -5.78 -21.41 11.82
C SER A 154 -6.65 -20.17 11.88
N GLY A 155 -7.93 -20.26 11.52
CA GLY A 155 -8.86 -19.14 11.65
C GLY A 155 -8.97 -18.69 13.10
N GLY A 156 -9.13 -17.39 13.34
CA GLY A 156 -9.28 -16.78 14.65
C GLY A 156 -8.78 -15.34 14.69
N LEU A 157 -8.91 -14.70 15.85
CA LEU A 157 -8.55 -13.27 16.04
C LEU A 157 -7.09 -12.95 15.79
N LYS A 158 -6.18 -13.92 15.91
CA LYS A 158 -4.74 -13.74 15.61
C LYS A 158 -4.40 -13.93 14.15
N ASN A 159 -5.36 -14.40 13.33
CA ASN A 159 -5.13 -14.64 11.92
C ASN A 159 -5.22 -13.33 11.11
N PRO A 160 -4.22 -13.01 10.24
CA PRO A 160 -4.21 -11.76 9.49
C PRO A 160 -5.33 -11.63 8.45
N GLN A 161 -6.05 -12.71 8.11
CA GLN A 161 -7.19 -12.63 7.21
C GLN A 161 -8.50 -12.21 7.90
N GLY A 162 -8.50 -12.12 9.23
CA GLY A 162 -9.68 -11.73 9.98
C GLY A 162 -10.84 -12.72 9.88
N ALA A 163 -12.06 -12.22 10.12
CA ALA A 163 -13.24 -13.07 10.27
C ALA A 163 -13.85 -13.60 8.97
N ARG A 164 -13.61 -12.93 7.84
CA ARG A 164 -14.22 -13.27 6.53
C ARG A 164 -13.21 -13.09 5.41
N ALA A 165 -13.30 -13.96 4.39
CA ALA A 165 -12.57 -13.79 3.15
C ALA A 165 -13.46 -14.14 1.95
N LEU A 166 -13.37 -13.33 0.90
CA LEU A 166 -13.96 -13.53 -0.42
C LEU A 166 -12.81 -13.82 -1.40
N TYR A 167 -12.84 -14.98 -2.02
CA TYR A 167 -11.82 -15.43 -2.96
C TYR A 167 -12.19 -14.99 -4.37
N LEU A 168 -11.23 -14.46 -5.12
CA LEU A 168 -11.46 -13.86 -6.44
C LEU A 168 -11.06 -14.83 -7.55
N GLY A 169 -12.06 -15.47 -8.15
CA GLY A 169 -11.86 -16.45 -9.21
C GLY A 169 -10.88 -17.57 -8.83
N ASN A 170 -9.99 -17.89 -9.74
CA ASN A 170 -8.89 -18.85 -9.54
C ASN A 170 -7.56 -18.13 -9.22
N THR A 171 -7.61 -16.88 -8.77
CA THR A 171 -6.43 -16.09 -8.44
C THR A 171 -5.97 -16.33 -7.01
N VAL A 172 -4.80 -15.82 -6.68
CA VAL A 172 -4.28 -15.77 -5.29
C VAL A 172 -4.88 -14.62 -4.49
N TYR A 173 -5.66 -13.74 -5.12
CA TYR A 173 -6.19 -12.52 -4.50
C TYR A 173 -7.49 -12.77 -3.75
N ARG A 174 -7.67 -11.97 -2.71
CA ARG A 174 -8.84 -12.03 -1.81
C ARG A 174 -9.21 -10.64 -1.36
N ILE A 175 -10.50 -10.47 -1.05
CA ILE A 175 -10.99 -9.40 -0.19
C ILE A 175 -11.19 -10.05 1.17
N HIS A 176 -10.56 -9.55 2.21
CA HIS A 176 -10.62 -10.17 3.54
C HIS A 176 -10.55 -9.17 4.67
N GLY A 177 -10.96 -9.56 5.86
CA GLY A 177 -10.78 -8.78 7.07
C GLY A 177 -9.31 -8.58 7.46
N THR A 178 -9.07 -8.11 8.64
CA THR A 178 -7.73 -7.96 9.20
C THR A 178 -7.76 -8.09 10.71
N ASN A 179 -6.67 -8.53 11.31
CA ASN A 179 -6.42 -8.45 12.74
C ASN A 179 -5.60 -7.18 13.12
N ASN A 180 -5.38 -6.29 12.16
CA ASN A 180 -4.63 -5.05 12.35
C ASN A 180 -5.33 -3.90 11.60
N ASP A 181 -6.23 -3.22 12.29
CA ASP A 181 -7.04 -2.12 11.80
C ASP A 181 -6.19 -0.90 11.38
N ARG A 182 -5.03 -0.69 12.02
CA ARG A 182 -4.09 0.39 11.69
C ARG A 182 -3.56 0.32 10.25
N THR A 183 -3.72 -0.82 9.60
CA THR A 183 -3.31 -1.02 8.20
C THR A 183 -4.37 -0.59 7.19
N VAL A 184 -5.63 -0.43 7.61
CA VAL A 184 -6.73 0.01 6.75
C VAL A 184 -6.49 1.43 6.28
N GLY A 185 -6.81 1.72 5.03
CA GLY A 185 -6.53 3.01 4.38
C GLY A 185 -5.09 3.17 3.85
N ARG A 186 -4.25 2.14 3.91
CA ARG A 186 -2.84 2.19 3.48
C ARG A 186 -2.55 1.24 2.32
N ALA A 187 -1.49 1.55 1.55
CA ALA A 187 -0.95 0.67 0.52
C ALA A 187 0.19 -0.18 1.12
N ASN A 188 -0.15 -1.26 1.82
CA ASN A 188 0.81 -2.07 2.57
C ASN A 188 0.56 -3.59 2.51
N SER A 189 -0.41 -4.03 1.72
CA SER A 189 -0.67 -5.46 1.53
C SER A 189 0.28 -6.08 0.48
N SER A 190 0.28 -7.40 0.40
CA SER A 190 0.96 -8.16 -0.66
C SER A 190 0.00 -8.50 -1.81
N GLY A 191 -0.92 -7.58 -2.14
CA GLY A 191 -1.83 -7.68 -3.27
C GLY A 191 -3.30 -7.91 -2.91
N CYS A 192 -3.61 -8.51 -1.75
CA CYS A 192 -5.00 -8.66 -1.30
C CYS A 192 -5.59 -7.34 -0.79
N PHE A 193 -6.90 -7.23 -0.83
CA PHE A 193 -7.67 -6.08 -0.31
C PHE A 193 -8.13 -6.39 1.12
N ARG A 194 -7.79 -5.50 2.06
CA ARG A 194 -8.13 -5.69 3.48
C ARG A 194 -9.18 -4.70 3.90
#